data_590a6483c8e244ad437bc642c1d712ff
#
_entry.id   590a6483c8e244ad437bc642c1d712ff
#
_cell.length_a   1.000
_cell.length_b   1.000
_cell.length_c   1.000
_cell.angle_alpha   90.00
_cell.angle_beta   90.00
_cell.angle_gamma   90.00
#
_symmetry.space_group_name_H-M   'P 1'
#
loop_
_entity.id
_entity.type
_entity.pdbx_description
1 polymer ?
#
loop_
_entity_poly.entity_id
_entity_poly.type
_entity_poly.pdbx_seq_one_letter_code
_entity_poly.pdbx_strand_id
1 'polypeptide(L)'
;MRLSNKRLFAGLALSSMLVLSACGTGAATTAEAEVDLNALTLSEIETQAKEEGHVESVGMPDTWANWGETWDELETTYNLTHADTDMSSAEELALFTAEQKNPTKDIGDVGQSFGPVAEADGLTLAYKTSYWDDIPEWAKDDDGDWIVGYYGTLAFITNSEKVTDIPTSFADILEGDYKVTIGDVNAATQAQNAVLAAAIANGGDETNLDPGIAFFAQLAEQGRLDLGDTSLARLESGEIEVGLFWDFNALNYANQVSETNPNASFEVTVPLDGTIQSGYATVINSTSPNPHAAALAREYILSDEGQINLAKGYARPIRDNVELPQEVQDILLPEEQYVKAQPVSDFDAWEEAAAGLGQRWQEEVLTKVK
;
A
#
# COMPACT_ATOMS: atom_id res chain seq x y z
N MET A 1 28.34 58.90 37.94
CA MET A 1 29.47 59.45 38.74
C MET A 1 30.73 58.71 38.24
N ARG A 2 31.59 59.50 37.60
CA ARG A 2 33.08 59.39 37.41
C ARG A 2 33.65 58.08 36.88
N LEU A 3 34.16 58.10 35.62
CA LEU A 3 35.47 58.55 35.10
C LEU A 3 36.48 57.39 35.16
N SER A 4 36.89 56.92 33.99
CA SER A 4 38.07 57.37 33.22
C SER A 4 39.35 56.62 33.66
N ASN A 5 40.04 55.90 32.80
CA ASN A 5 41.20 56.43 32.08
C ASN A 5 41.86 55.44 31.13
N LYS A 6 42.23 55.97 30.02
CA LYS A 6 43.09 55.47 28.94
C LYS A 6 44.53 55.15 29.47
N ARG A 7 45.26 54.25 28.82
CA ARG A 7 46.57 54.51 28.29
C ARG A 7 47.01 53.52 27.22
N LEU A 8 47.38 54.10 26.08
CA LEU A 8 48.18 53.56 25.02
C LEU A 8 49.57 53.17 25.51
N PHE A 9 50.11 52.08 24.89
CA PHE A 9 51.49 52.03 24.51
C PHE A 9 51.73 51.22 23.26
N ALA A 10 52.35 51.86 22.26
CA ALA A 10 52.82 51.24 21.05
C ALA A 10 54.20 50.60 21.30
N GLY A 11 54.46 49.51 20.63
CA GLY A 11 55.78 48.84 20.64
C GLY A 11 55.91 48.02 19.33
N LEU A 12 56.66 48.55 18.40
CA LEU A 12 57.14 47.97 17.17
C LEU A 12 58.29 47.01 17.41
N ALA A 13 58.29 45.79 16.90
CA ALA A 13 59.53 45.05 16.53
C ALA A 13 59.16 43.79 15.67
N LEU A 14 59.56 43.86 14.54
CA LEU A 14 60.21 43.12 13.45
C LEU A 14 60.40 41.60 13.58
N SER A 15 60.00 40.93 12.49
CA SER A 15 60.62 39.79 11.78
C SER A 15 60.72 38.42 12.45
N SER A 16 59.97 37.48 11.86
CA SER A 16 60.60 36.32 11.20
C SER A 16 59.54 35.50 10.46
N MET A 17 59.64 35.36 9.16
CA MET A 17 58.94 34.41 8.32
C MET A 17 59.35 32.99 8.70
N LEU A 18 58.40 32.17 9.14
CA LEU A 18 58.48 30.73 9.09
C LEU A 18 57.27 30.24 8.31
N VAL A 19 57.52 29.88 7.06
CA VAL A 19 56.55 29.16 6.20
C VAL A 19 56.48 27.74 6.73
N LEU A 20 55.46 27.45 7.50
CA LEU A 20 55.02 26.06 7.76
C LEU A 20 53.89 25.74 6.77
N SER A 21 54.22 24.97 5.75
CA SER A 21 53.28 24.28 4.92
C SER A 21 52.54 23.24 5.79
N ALA A 22 51.41 23.64 6.36
CA ALA A 22 50.46 22.71 6.91
C ALA A 22 49.63 22.16 5.73
N CYS A 23 49.94 20.95 5.28
CA CYS A 23 49.01 20.12 4.54
C CYS A 23 47.82 19.83 5.47
N GLY A 24 46.83 20.70 5.43
CA GLY A 24 45.50 20.41 5.91
C GLY A 24 44.88 19.45 4.93
N THR A 25 44.92 18.16 5.23
CA THR A 25 43.95 17.22 4.67
C THR A 25 42.58 17.63 5.21
N GLY A 26 41.91 18.55 4.50
CA GLY A 26 40.49 18.69 4.59
C GLY A 26 39.93 17.35 4.12
N ALA A 27 39.41 16.56 5.04
CA ALA A 27 38.45 15.54 4.66
C ALA A 27 37.33 16.28 3.96
N ALA A 28 37.31 16.23 2.61
CA ALA A 28 36.12 16.47 1.87
C ALA A 28 35.18 15.38 2.38
N THR A 29 34.13 15.73 3.13
CA THR A 29 32.92 14.94 3.18
C THR A 29 32.48 14.87 1.73
N THR A 30 32.82 13.76 1.07
CA THR A 30 32.10 13.35 -0.13
C THR A 30 30.66 13.24 0.32
N ALA A 31 29.80 14.14 -0.11
CA ALA A 31 28.38 13.83 -0.14
C ALA A 31 28.33 12.46 -0.83
N GLU A 32 27.79 11.45 -0.17
CA GLU A 32 27.48 10.19 -0.84
C GLU A 32 26.66 10.58 -2.06
N ALA A 33 27.10 10.12 -3.22
CA ALA A 33 26.40 10.41 -4.46
C ALA A 33 25.02 9.77 -4.29
N GLU A 34 23.98 10.56 -4.51
CA GLU A 34 22.62 10.10 -4.52
C GLU A 34 22.52 8.92 -5.51
N VAL A 35 21.97 7.80 -5.08
CA VAL A 35 21.89 6.59 -5.89
C VAL A 35 20.87 6.86 -7.00
N ASP A 36 21.29 6.77 -8.26
CA ASP A 36 20.41 6.82 -9.42
C ASP A 36 20.22 5.39 -9.97
N LEU A 37 19.15 4.73 -9.51
CA LEU A 37 18.83 3.36 -9.91
C LEU A 37 18.48 3.27 -11.40
N ASN A 38 17.89 4.31 -11.99
CA ASN A 38 17.54 4.36 -13.42
C ASN A 38 18.77 4.46 -14.34
N ALA A 39 19.93 4.85 -13.81
CA ALA A 39 21.19 4.87 -14.57
C ALA A 39 21.88 3.49 -14.63
N LEU A 40 21.42 2.52 -13.83
CA LEU A 40 22.01 1.19 -13.73
C LEU A 40 21.31 0.19 -14.67
N THR A 41 22.09 -0.79 -15.13
CA THR A 41 21.52 -1.97 -15.79
C THR A 41 20.99 -2.95 -14.74
N LEU A 42 20.03 -3.80 -15.09
CA LEU A 42 19.52 -4.86 -14.20
C LEU A 42 20.65 -5.74 -13.64
N SER A 43 21.65 -6.08 -14.45
CA SER A 43 22.81 -6.87 -14.01
C SER A 43 23.68 -6.16 -12.97
N GLU A 44 23.78 -4.83 -13.02
CA GLU A 44 24.46 -4.02 -12.00
C GLU A 44 23.65 -3.97 -10.72
N ILE A 45 22.32 -3.81 -10.82
CA ILE A 45 21.39 -3.88 -9.68
C ILE A 45 21.50 -5.25 -8.99
N GLU A 46 21.40 -6.36 -9.75
CA GLU A 46 21.53 -7.71 -9.20
C GLU A 46 22.87 -7.93 -8.48
N THR A 47 23.96 -7.38 -9.03
CA THR A 47 25.29 -7.53 -8.43
C THR A 47 25.38 -6.81 -7.10
N GLN A 48 24.88 -5.57 -7.03
CA GLN A 48 24.91 -4.76 -5.83
C GLN A 48 23.89 -5.25 -4.79
N ALA A 49 22.70 -5.65 -5.22
CA ALA A 49 21.70 -6.28 -4.35
C ALA A 49 22.23 -7.53 -3.63
N LYS A 50 22.99 -8.37 -4.34
CA LYS A 50 23.66 -9.54 -3.72
C LYS A 50 24.76 -9.16 -2.72
N GLU A 51 25.40 -8.00 -2.89
CA GLU A 51 26.37 -7.46 -1.93
C GLU A 51 25.68 -6.89 -0.69
N GLU A 52 24.51 -6.25 -0.86
CA GLU A 52 23.63 -5.79 0.22
C GLU A 52 23.02 -6.99 0.99
N GLY A 53 22.53 -8.01 0.27
CA GLY A 53 22.14 -9.32 0.79
C GLY A 53 20.89 -9.35 1.67
N HIS A 54 20.18 -8.23 1.80
CA HIS A 54 19.02 -8.11 2.69
C HIS A 54 18.02 -7.06 2.18
N VAL A 55 16.73 -7.29 2.48
CA VAL A 55 15.64 -6.33 2.27
C VAL A 55 14.79 -6.23 3.54
N GLU A 56 14.59 -5.02 4.03
CA GLU A 56 13.61 -4.71 5.07
C GLU A 56 12.38 -4.08 4.44
N SER A 57 11.24 -4.74 4.51
CA SER A 57 9.99 -4.21 3.99
C SER A 57 9.06 -3.68 5.08
N VAL A 58 8.04 -2.96 4.65
CA VAL A 58 6.87 -2.58 5.44
C VAL A 58 5.59 -2.85 4.65
N GLY A 59 4.55 -3.34 5.32
CA GLY A 59 3.26 -3.61 4.70
C GLY A 59 3.22 -4.83 3.78
N MET A 60 4.22 -5.72 3.85
CA MET A 60 4.34 -6.91 3.02
C MET A 60 4.39 -8.21 3.84
N PRO A 61 3.43 -8.46 4.76
CA PRO A 61 3.46 -9.64 5.60
C PRO A 61 3.19 -10.92 4.79
N ASP A 62 3.80 -12.04 5.19
CA ASP A 62 3.78 -13.33 4.49
C ASP A 62 2.39 -13.78 4.04
N THR A 63 1.37 -13.50 4.85
CA THR A 63 -0.01 -13.96 4.62
C THR A 63 -0.84 -13.05 3.71
N TRP A 64 -0.35 -11.88 3.36
CA TRP A 64 -1.00 -10.95 2.47
C TRP A 64 -0.51 -11.16 1.04
N ALA A 65 -1.42 -11.32 0.06
CA ALA A 65 -1.10 -11.46 -1.37
C ALA A 65 0.05 -12.47 -1.67
N ASN A 66 0.24 -13.46 -0.80
CA ASN A 66 1.31 -14.47 -0.91
C ASN A 66 2.74 -13.90 -0.88
N TRP A 67 2.96 -12.81 -0.14
CA TRP A 67 4.29 -12.22 0.00
C TRP A 67 5.33 -13.22 0.50
N GLY A 68 4.96 -14.17 1.38
CA GLY A 68 5.88 -15.20 1.88
C GLY A 68 6.58 -15.98 0.76
N GLU A 69 5.84 -16.47 -0.25
CA GLU A 69 6.46 -17.17 -1.40
C GLU A 69 7.32 -16.21 -2.25
N THR A 70 6.93 -14.96 -2.39
CA THR A 70 7.72 -13.96 -3.11
C THR A 70 9.09 -13.73 -2.44
N TRP A 71 9.11 -13.63 -1.11
CA TRP A 71 10.35 -13.48 -0.35
C TRP A 71 11.21 -14.75 -0.34
N ASP A 72 10.59 -15.92 -0.22
CA ASP A 72 11.29 -17.22 -0.32
C ASP A 72 11.98 -17.39 -1.68
N GLU A 73 11.34 -16.97 -2.77
CA GLU A 73 11.93 -17.02 -4.11
C GLU A 73 13.07 -16.01 -4.28
N LEU A 74 12.96 -14.80 -3.73
CA LEU A 74 14.05 -13.82 -3.71
C LEU A 74 15.25 -14.30 -2.92
N GLU A 75 15.04 -14.97 -1.77
CA GLU A 75 16.12 -15.59 -1.01
C GLU A 75 16.78 -16.74 -1.80
N THR A 76 15.97 -17.61 -2.36
CA THR A 76 16.47 -18.78 -3.11
C THR A 76 17.23 -18.39 -4.37
N THR A 77 16.71 -17.42 -5.13
CA THR A 77 17.25 -17.04 -6.45
C THR A 77 18.39 -16.05 -6.35
N TYR A 78 18.29 -15.07 -5.45
CA TYR A 78 19.22 -13.95 -5.37
C TYR A 78 20.00 -13.89 -4.06
N ASN A 79 19.73 -14.80 -3.11
CA ASN A 79 20.30 -14.82 -1.76
C ASN A 79 20.01 -13.53 -0.97
N LEU A 80 18.84 -12.96 -1.17
CA LEU A 80 18.32 -11.81 -0.43
C LEU A 80 17.51 -12.31 0.76
N THR A 81 18.04 -12.15 1.97
CA THR A 81 17.26 -12.39 3.18
C THR A 81 16.24 -11.26 3.36
N HIS A 82 15.16 -11.53 4.09
CA HIS A 82 14.05 -10.60 4.22
C HIS A 82 13.55 -10.51 5.66
N ALA A 83 13.05 -9.34 6.04
CA ALA A 83 12.19 -9.15 7.20
C ALA A 83 11.13 -8.08 6.89
N ASP A 84 9.91 -8.29 7.38
CA ASP A 84 8.80 -7.36 7.24
C ASP A 84 8.33 -6.78 8.58
N THR A 85 7.75 -5.60 8.51
CA THR A 85 6.97 -5.04 9.61
C THR A 85 5.60 -4.64 9.07
N ASP A 86 4.57 -5.42 9.43
CA ASP A 86 3.21 -5.15 9.00
C ASP A 86 2.68 -3.84 9.62
N MET A 87 2.22 -2.93 8.75
CA MET A 87 1.64 -1.66 9.14
C MET A 87 0.75 -1.09 8.03
N SER A 88 -0.06 -0.10 8.37
CA SER A 88 -0.90 0.59 7.38
C SER A 88 -0.08 1.57 6.55
N SER A 89 -0.55 1.88 5.32
CA SER A 89 0.12 2.79 4.39
C SER A 89 0.49 4.15 5.01
N ALA A 90 -0.39 4.71 5.85
CA ALA A 90 -0.10 5.96 6.55
C ALA A 90 1.03 5.82 7.59
N GLU A 91 1.12 4.67 8.28
CA GLU A 91 2.20 4.38 9.23
C GLU A 91 3.52 4.15 8.50
N GLU A 92 3.51 3.52 7.33
CA GLU A 92 4.69 3.33 6.48
C GLU A 92 5.34 4.66 6.10
N LEU A 93 4.56 5.60 5.54
CA LEU A 93 5.06 6.92 5.17
C LEU A 93 5.50 7.75 6.39
N ALA A 94 4.77 7.62 7.51
CA ALA A 94 5.19 8.26 8.77
C ALA A 94 6.53 7.69 9.27
N LEU A 95 6.77 6.38 9.12
CA LEU A 95 8.03 5.74 9.47
C LEU A 95 9.17 6.23 8.56
N PHE A 96 8.99 6.22 7.24
CA PHE A 96 9.99 6.74 6.30
C PHE A 96 10.36 8.20 6.63
N THR A 97 9.36 9.03 6.93
CA THR A 97 9.58 10.43 7.34
C THR A 97 10.37 10.53 8.65
N ALA A 98 10.04 9.71 9.64
CA ALA A 98 10.67 9.77 10.97
C ALA A 98 12.12 9.27 10.93
N GLU A 99 12.42 8.31 10.06
CA GLU A 99 13.70 7.61 10.03
C GLU A 99 14.70 8.13 8.99
N GLN A 100 14.43 9.20 8.27
CA GLN A 100 15.30 9.75 7.21
C GLN A 100 16.78 9.85 7.57
N LYS A 101 17.12 10.04 8.85
CA LYS A 101 18.52 10.16 9.31
C LYS A 101 19.16 8.84 9.73
N ASN A 102 18.35 7.86 10.03
CA ASN A 102 18.77 6.53 10.46
C ASN A 102 17.74 5.52 9.92
N PRO A 103 17.69 5.35 8.61
CA PRO A 103 16.67 4.51 7.96
C PRO A 103 16.90 3.04 8.31
N THR A 104 15.80 2.32 8.49
CA THR A 104 15.78 0.88 8.77
C THR A 104 14.99 0.09 7.76
N LYS A 105 14.31 0.76 6.82
CA LYS A 105 13.42 0.14 5.86
C LYS A 105 13.77 0.51 4.42
N ASP A 106 13.62 -0.45 3.53
CA ASP A 106 14.05 -0.36 2.14
C ASP A 106 12.88 -0.14 1.17
N ILE A 107 11.77 -0.84 1.36
CA ILE A 107 10.62 -0.85 0.44
C ILE A 107 9.31 -0.96 1.22
N GLY A 108 8.25 -0.31 0.72
CA GLY A 108 6.90 -0.39 1.26
C GLY A 108 5.88 -0.81 0.22
N ASP A 109 4.71 -1.31 0.67
CA ASP A 109 3.55 -1.70 -0.14
C ASP A 109 2.32 -0.87 0.27
N VAL A 110 2.26 0.33 -0.26
CA VAL A 110 1.22 1.30 0.10
C VAL A 110 0.00 1.19 -0.81
N GLY A 111 -1.19 1.44 -0.28
CA GLY A 111 -2.36 1.63 -1.13
C GLY A 111 -2.09 2.71 -2.18
N GLN A 112 -2.56 2.51 -3.40
CA GLN A 112 -2.19 3.31 -4.59
C GLN A 112 -2.29 4.82 -4.37
N SER A 113 -3.30 5.31 -3.63
CA SER A 113 -3.46 6.74 -3.31
C SER A 113 -2.33 7.33 -2.47
N PHE A 114 -1.53 6.50 -1.79
CA PHE A 114 -0.37 6.94 -1.02
C PHE A 114 0.92 7.04 -1.85
N GLY A 115 0.94 6.48 -3.06
CA GLY A 115 2.09 6.60 -3.98
C GLY A 115 2.44 8.07 -4.29
N PRO A 116 1.50 8.85 -4.86
CA PRO A 116 1.71 10.29 -5.11
C PRO A 116 2.05 11.10 -3.85
N VAL A 117 1.50 10.72 -2.68
CA VAL A 117 1.82 11.37 -1.40
C VAL A 117 3.28 11.11 -1.02
N ALA A 118 3.75 9.86 -1.15
CA ALA A 118 5.13 9.49 -0.87
C ALA A 118 6.12 10.24 -1.78
N GLU A 119 5.80 10.36 -3.06
CA GLU A 119 6.57 11.13 -4.05
C GLU A 119 6.62 12.62 -3.68
N ALA A 120 5.45 13.25 -3.45
CA ALA A 120 5.36 14.67 -3.11
C ALA A 120 6.13 15.03 -1.82
N ASP A 121 6.19 14.11 -0.86
CA ASP A 121 6.94 14.26 0.39
C ASP A 121 8.45 13.92 0.25
N GLY A 122 8.89 13.49 -0.95
CA GLY A 122 10.28 13.12 -1.24
C GLY A 122 10.76 11.87 -0.49
N LEU A 123 9.86 10.93 -0.25
CA LEU A 123 10.12 9.68 0.47
C LEU A 123 10.49 8.52 -0.45
N THR A 124 10.48 8.74 -1.75
CA THR A 124 10.66 7.71 -2.77
C THR A 124 12.01 7.83 -3.48
N LEU A 125 12.54 6.70 -3.91
CA LEU A 125 13.67 6.56 -4.82
C LEU A 125 13.16 5.94 -6.13
N ALA A 126 13.24 6.72 -7.21
CA ALA A 126 12.70 6.34 -8.51
C ALA A 126 13.44 5.15 -9.13
N TYR A 127 12.69 4.16 -9.59
CA TYR A 127 13.22 3.03 -10.35
C TYR A 127 12.20 2.46 -11.32
N LYS A 128 12.49 2.54 -12.62
CA LYS A 128 11.73 1.92 -13.72
C LYS A 128 12.24 0.50 -13.95
N THR A 129 11.39 -0.48 -13.73
CA THR A 129 11.75 -1.88 -13.96
C THR A 129 11.88 -2.20 -15.44
N SER A 130 12.46 -3.36 -15.78
CA SER A 130 12.51 -3.89 -17.15
C SER A 130 11.12 -4.15 -17.75
N TYR A 131 10.08 -4.21 -16.93
CA TYR A 131 8.66 -4.41 -17.30
C TYR A 131 7.88 -3.10 -17.45
N TRP A 132 8.54 -1.95 -17.41
CA TRP A 132 7.93 -0.62 -17.42
C TRP A 132 6.86 -0.41 -18.47
N ASP A 133 7.12 -0.84 -19.70
CA ASP A 133 6.22 -0.65 -20.84
C ASP A 133 4.97 -1.54 -20.78
N ASP A 134 4.99 -2.60 -19.96
CA ASP A 134 3.87 -3.54 -19.77
C ASP A 134 2.92 -3.10 -18.64
N ILE A 135 3.29 -2.06 -17.87
CA ILE A 135 2.50 -1.57 -16.75
C ILE A 135 1.56 -0.47 -17.26
N PRO A 136 0.25 -0.54 -16.96
CA PRO A 136 -0.70 0.50 -17.36
C PRO A 136 -0.31 1.88 -16.81
N GLU A 137 -0.60 2.95 -17.57
CA GLU A 137 -0.26 4.33 -17.19
C GLU A 137 -0.89 4.76 -15.86
N TRP A 138 -2.09 4.27 -15.53
CA TRP A 138 -2.76 4.57 -14.27
C TRP A 138 -2.09 3.91 -13.05
N ALA A 139 -1.16 2.99 -13.26
CA ALA A 139 -0.57 2.13 -12.24
C ALA A 139 0.89 2.50 -11.93
N LYS A 140 1.38 3.62 -12.41
CA LYS A 140 2.78 4.03 -12.22
C LYS A 140 2.92 5.55 -12.27
N ASP A 141 3.92 6.06 -11.60
CA ASP A 141 4.41 7.42 -11.78
C ASP A 141 5.32 7.53 -13.01
N ASP A 142 5.38 8.71 -13.64
CA ASP A 142 6.16 8.95 -14.87
C ASP A 142 7.65 8.63 -14.71
N ASP A 143 8.23 8.81 -13.53
CA ASP A 143 9.66 8.61 -13.26
C ASP A 143 9.98 7.30 -12.51
N GLY A 144 8.94 6.58 -12.01
CA GLY A 144 9.07 5.31 -11.32
C GLY A 144 9.24 5.46 -9.80
N ASP A 145 8.79 6.57 -9.24
CA ASP A 145 8.77 6.79 -7.79
C ASP A 145 7.86 5.77 -7.09
N TRP A 146 6.71 5.49 -7.68
CA TRP A 146 5.81 4.42 -7.24
C TRP A 146 5.31 3.60 -8.43
N ILE A 147 5.09 2.31 -8.20
CA ILE A 147 4.56 1.38 -9.21
C ILE A 147 3.63 0.41 -8.52
N VAL A 148 2.40 0.31 -9.01
CA VAL A 148 1.44 -0.72 -8.53
C VAL A 148 1.97 -2.11 -8.87
N GLY A 149 2.09 -2.96 -7.87
CA GLY A 149 2.56 -4.33 -8.03
C GLY A 149 1.43 -5.30 -8.36
N TYR A 150 0.24 -5.06 -7.84
CA TYR A 150 -0.96 -5.87 -8.02
C TYR A 150 -2.19 -5.04 -7.66
N TYR A 151 -3.37 -5.55 -7.99
CA TYR A 151 -4.62 -4.90 -7.61
C TYR A 151 -5.67 -5.89 -7.11
N GLY A 152 -6.63 -5.36 -6.39
CA GLY A 152 -7.82 -6.04 -5.96
C GLY A 152 -9.08 -5.26 -6.32
N THR A 153 -10.22 -5.94 -6.19
CA THR A 153 -11.54 -5.37 -6.38
C THR A 153 -12.32 -5.48 -5.09
N LEU A 154 -12.98 -4.42 -4.69
CA LEU A 154 -13.78 -4.45 -3.48
C LEU A 154 -14.96 -5.41 -3.65
N ALA A 155 -15.03 -6.40 -2.76
CA ALA A 155 -15.96 -7.52 -2.79
C ALA A 155 -16.68 -7.68 -1.44
N PHE A 156 -17.78 -8.39 -1.44
CA PHE A 156 -18.42 -8.88 -0.22
C PHE A 156 -17.84 -10.23 0.16
N ILE A 157 -17.51 -10.42 1.44
CA ILE A 157 -17.35 -11.73 2.05
C ILE A 157 -18.55 -11.96 2.95
N THR A 158 -19.28 -13.04 2.74
CA THR A 158 -20.51 -13.35 3.45
C THR A 158 -20.40 -14.66 4.18
N ASN A 159 -20.68 -14.67 5.48
CA ASN A 159 -20.79 -15.89 6.27
C ASN A 159 -22.11 -16.60 5.94
N SER A 160 -22.05 -17.64 5.10
CA SER A 160 -23.24 -18.37 4.63
C SER A 160 -23.90 -19.26 5.69
N GLU A 161 -23.29 -19.44 6.87
CA GLU A 161 -23.96 -20.06 8.01
C GLU A 161 -24.94 -19.09 8.71
N LYS A 162 -24.73 -17.79 8.56
CA LYS A 162 -25.53 -16.72 9.18
C LYS A 162 -26.47 -16.02 8.21
N VAL A 163 -26.04 -15.86 6.98
CA VAL A 163 -26.74 -15.14 5.91
C VAL A 163 -27.20 -16.12 4.86
N THR A 164 -28.51 -16.29 4.71
CA THR A 164 -29.09 -17.23 3.74
C THR A 164 -29.17 -16.63 2.35
N ASP A 165 -29.59 -15.37 2.28
CA ASP A 165 -29.70 -14.63 1.01
C ASP A 165 -28.39 -13.86 0.80
N ILE A 166 -27.44 -14.50 0.09
CA ILE A 166 -26.11 -13.96 -0.17
C ILE A 166 -26.21 -12.69 -1.04
N PRO A 167 -25.73 -11.52 -0.57
CA PRO A 167 -25.79 -10.31 -1.37
C PRO A 167 -24.85 -10.37 -2.57
N THR A 168 -25.34 -9.92 -3.72
CA THR A 168 -24.57 -9.77 -4.96
C THR A 168 -24.51 -8.31 -5.45
N SER A 169 -25.16 -7.40 -4.71
CA SER A 169 -25.21 -5.98 -5.02
C SER A 169 -25.33 -5.15 -3.74
N PHE A 170 -24.97 -3.87 -3.80
CA PHE A 170 -25.24 -2.93 -2.71
C PHE A 170 -26.76 -2.76 -2.48
N ALA A 171 -27.58 -2.94 -3.51
CA ALA A 171 -29.03 -2.94 -3.36
C ALA A 171 -29.49 -4.11 -2.48
N ASP A 172 -28.96 -5.32 -2.65
CA ASP A 172 -29.27 -6.50 -1.80
C ASP A 172 -28.85 -6.24 -0.35
N ILE A 173 -27.72 -5.56 -0.13
CA ILE A 173 -27.27 -5.17 1.23
C ILE A 173 -28.34 -4.34 1.94
N LEU A 174 -29.00 -3.39 1.27
CA LEU A 174 -30.05 -2.56 1.89
C LEU A 174 -31.32 -3.38 2.22
N GLU A 175 -31.62 -4.39 1.43
CA GLU A 175 -32.79 -5.27 1.62
C GLU A 175 -32.59 -6.34 2.69
N GLY A 176 -31.31 -6.66 3.02
CA GLY A 176 -30.95 -7.69 4.02
C GLY A 176 -31.26 -7.28 5.45
N ASP A 177 -31.08 -8.23 6.39
CA ASP A 177 -31.26 -8.04 7.83
C ASP A 177 -29.98 -8.28 8.65
N TYR A 178 -28.89 -8.58 7.99
CA TYR A 178 -27.56 -8.84 8.54
C TYR A 178 -26.75 -7.56 8.77
N LYS A 179 -25.70 -7.67 9.58
CA LYS A 179 -24.74 -6.59 9.81
C LYS A 179 -23.64 -6.56 8.76
N VAL A 180 -23.15 -5.34 8.48
CA VAL A 180 -22.11 -5.07 7.50
C VAL A 180 -20.95 -4.33 8.14
N THR A 181 -19.72 -4.81 7.97
CA THR A 181 -18.49 -4.12 8.38
C THR A 181 -17.65 -3.71 7.17
N ILE A 182 -16.97 -2.57 7.28
CA ILE A 182 -15.98 -2.10 6.29
C ILE A 182 -14.62 -1.76 6.92
N GLY A 183 -14.51 -1.88 8.25
CA GLY A 183 -13.34 -1.46 9.00
C GLY A 183 -13.32 0.05 9.31
N ASP A 184 -12.15 0.56 9.64
CA ASP A 184 -11.98 1.98 10.03
C ASP A 184 -11.65 2.87 8.83
N VAL A 185 -12.59 3.74 8.48
CA VAL A 185 -12.48 4.71 7.38
C VAL A 185 -11.35 5.74 7.59
N ASN A 186 -10.93 5.97 8.85
CA ASN A 186 -9.83 6.90 9.13
C ASN A 186 -8.44 6.28 8.95
N ALA A 187 -8.34 4.94 8.94
CA ALA A 187 -7.06 4.24 8.99
C ALA A 187 -6.78 3.36 7.75
N ALA A 188 -7.84 2.80 7.15
CA ALA A 188 -7.69 1.78 6.12
C ALA A 188 -8.16 2.25 4.74
N THR A 189 -7.28 2.18 3.74
CA THR A 189 -7.62 2.42 2.32
C THR A 189 -8.79 1.56 1.86
N GLN A 190 -8.85 0.29 2.27
CA GLN A 190 -9.96 -0.61 1.98
C GLN A 190 -11.32 -0.03 2.45
N ALA A 191 -11.37 0.52 3.67
CA ALA A 191 -12.60 1.10 4.22
C ALA A 191 -13.02 2.38 3.47
N GLN A 192 -12.07 3.22 3.06
CA GLN A 192 -12.34 4.40 2.24
C GLN A 192 -12.89 3.99 0.86
N ASN A 193 -12.25 3.01 0.23
CA ASN A 193 -12.72 2.46 -1.04
C ASN A 193 -14.08 1.76 -0.93
N ALA A 194 -14.46 1.22 0.23
CA ALA A 194 -15.81 0.69 0.44
C ALA A 194 -16.87 1.80 0.37
N VAL A 195 -16.56 3.01 0.86
CA VAL A 195 -17.47 4.15 0.73
C VAL A 195 -17.56 4.62 -0.73
N LEU A 196 -16.43 4.65 -1.45
CA LEU A 196 -16.42 4.97 -2.88
C LEU A 196 -17.18 3.92 -3.70
N ALA A 197 -16.99 2.63 -3.46
CA ALA A 197 -17.73 1.56 -4.13
C ALA A 197 -19.24 1.69 -3.91
N ALA A 198 -19.67 1.97 -2.68
CA ALA A 198 -21.07 2.24 -2.38
C ALA A 198 -21.57 3.51 -3.08
N ALA A 199 -20.74 4.54 -3.23
CA ALA A 199 -21.09 5.74 -3.99
C ALA A 199 -21.30 5.40 -5.47
N ILE A 200 -20.35 4.70 -6.10
CA ILE A 200 -20.44 4.26 -7.52
C ILE A 200 -21.70 3.43 -7.76
N ALA A 201 -21.98 2.44 -6.93
CA ALA A 201 -23.16 1.59 -7.05
C ALA A 201 -24.47 2.39 -6.93
N ASN A 202 -24.46 3.52 -6.25
CA ASN A 202 -25.61 4.39 -6.05
C ASN A 202 -25.58 5.68 -6.90
N GLY A 203 -24.74 5.71 -7.97
CA GLY A 203 -24.71 6.79 -8.97
C GLY A 203 -23.85 8.00 -8.60
N GLY A 204 -22.93 7.83 -7.64
CA GLY A 204 -21.83 8.75 -7.34
C GLY A 204 -20.54 8.34 -8.05
N ASP A 205 -19.47 9.04 -7.71
CA ASP A 205 -18.11 8.82 -8.19
C ASP A 205 -17.10 9.46 -7.21
N GLU A 206 -15.82 9.56 -7.60
CA GLU A 206 -14.74 10.16 -6.80
C GLU A 206 -15.02 11.62 -6.43
N THR A 207 -15.76 12.35 -7.26
CA THR A 207 -16.13 13.76 -7.01
C THR A 207 -17.37 13.90 -6.14
N ASN A 208 -18.12 12.81 -5.94
CA ASN A 208 -19.40 12.81 -5.22
C ASN A 208 -19.61 11.53 -4.39
N LEU A 209 -19.14 11.56 -3.16
CA LEU A 209 -19.32 10.46 -2.20
C LEU A 209 -20.66 10.48 -1.45
N ASP A 210 -21.54 11.46 -1.69
CA ASP A 210 -22.81 11.60 -0.98
C ASP A 210 -23.68 10.32 -1.02
N PRO A 211 -23.83 9.61 -2.16
CA PRO A 211 -24.59 8.38 -2.20
C PRO A 211 -23.98 7.25 -1.32
N GLY A 212 -22.66 7.14 -1.26
CA GLY A 212 -21.95 6.17 -0.41
C GLY A 212 -22.10 6.46 1.08
N ILE A 213 -21.91 7.71 1.47
CA ILE A 213 -22.16 8.18 2.85
C ILE A 213 -23.62 7.92 3.24
N ALA A 214 -24.58 8.26 2.37
CA ALA A 214 -26.00 8.02 2.64
C ALA A 214 -26.33 6.52 2.80
N PHE A 215 -25.69 5.66 1.99
CA PHE A 215 -25.81 4.21 2.11
C PHE A 215 -25.41 3.70 3.51
N PHE A 216 -24.21 4.04 3.97
CA PHE A 216 -23.75 3.60 5.30
C PHE A 216 -24.50 4.30 6.44
N ALA A 217 -24.92 5.53 6.27
CA ALA A 217 -25.79 6.24 7.21
C ALA A 217 -27.12 5.50 7.40
N GLN A 218 -27.70 4.96 6.33
CA GLN A 218 -28.91 4.15 6.40
C GLN A 218 -28.69 2.83 7.17
N LEU A 219 -27.56 2.14 6.94
CA LEU A 219 -27.20 0.95 7.71
C LEU A 219 -27.01 1.26 9.20
N ALA A 220 -26.38 2.40 9.53
CA ALA A 220 -26.20 2.86 10.89
C ALA A 220 -27.56 3.15 11.59
N GLU A 221 -28.48 3.83 10.90
CA GLU A 221 -29.85 4.08 11.39
C GLU A 221 -30.64 2.79 11.63
N GLN A 222 -30.38 1.76 10.83
CA GLN A 222 -31.00 0.43 10.99
C GLN A 222 -30.35 -0.41 12.10
N GLY A 223 -29.19 0.02 12.67
CA GLY A 223 -28.40 -0.74 13.62
C GLY A 223 -27.66 -1.92 12.98
N ARG A 224 -27.43 -1.84 11.68
CA ARG A 224 -26.80 -2.88 10.85
C ARG A 224 -25.35 -2.56 10.46
N LEU A 225 -24.85 -1.35 10.74
CA LEU A 225 -23.43 -1.04 10.58
C LEU A 225 -22.65 -1.63 11.76
N ASP A 226 -21.73 -2.54 11.44
CA ASP A 226 -20.77 -3.11 12.39
C ASP A 226 -19.49 -2.29 12.33
N LEU A 227 -19.08 -1.70 13.44
CA LEU A 227 -17.92 -0.82 13.57
C LEU A 227 -16.62 -1.57 13.92
N GLY A 228 -16.65 -2.89 13.97
CA GLY A 228 -15.46 -3.70 14.17
C GLY A 228 -14.56 -3.71 12.94
N ASP A 229 -13.30 -4.05 13.15
CA ASP A 229 -12.29 -4.19 12.10
C ASP A 229 -12.59 -5.34 11.13
N THR A 230 -11.95 -5.30 9.97
CA THR A 230 -12.02 -6.33 8.92
C THR A 230 -10.84 -7.30 9.07
N SER A 231 -10.84 -8.09 10.16
CA SER A 231 -9.73 -9.01 10.45
C SER A 231 -10.09 -10.48 10.26
N LEU A 232 -9.07 -11.30 9.95
CA LEU A 232 -9.19 -12.75 9.91
C LEU A 232 -9.74 -13.31 11.21
N ALA A 233 -9.28 -12.83 12.37
CA ALA A 233 -9.73 -13.31 13.69
C ALA A 233 -11.24 -13.13 13.89
N ARG A 234 -11.85 -12.06 13.38
CA ARG A 234 -13.30 -11.85 13.44
C ARG A 234 -14.09 -12.72 12.46
N LEU A 235 -13.49 -13.08 11.32
CA LEU A 235 -14.06 -14.11 10.44
C LEU A 235 -14.00 -15.49 11.08
N GLU A 236 -12.86 -15.87 11.67
CA GLU A 236 -12.70 -17.15 12.41
C GLU A 236 -13.66 -17.29 13.58
N SER A 237 -13.87 -16.22 14.34
CA SER A 237 -14.85 -16.23 15.45
C SER A 237 -16.29 -16.18 14.98
N GLY A 238 -16.52 -15.96 13.68
CA GLY A 238 -17.85 -15.82 13.09
C GLY A 238 -18.55 -14.52 13.50
N GLU A 239 -17.84 -13.49 13.93
CA GLU A 239 -18.44 -12.19 14.28
C GLU A 239 -18.92 -11.42 13.05
N ILE A 240 -18.21 -11.53 11.91
CA ILE A 240 -18.58 -10.88 10.66
C ILE A 240 -19.68 -11.67 9.97
N GLU A 241 -20.82 -11.02 9.70
CA GLU A 241 -21.90 -11.57 8.90
C GLU A 241 -21.69 -11.27 7.41
N VAL A 242 -21.49 -9.99 7.07
CA VAL A 242 -21.04 -9.51 5.76
C VAL A 242 -19.95 -8.48 5.97
N GLY A 243 -18.86 -8.59 5.22
CA GLY A 243 -17.78 -7.63 5.21
C GLY A 243 -17.42 -7.16 3.80
N LEU A 244 -16.96 -5.92 3.66
CA LEU A 244 -16.37 -5.43 2.43
C LEU A 244 -14.85 -5.53 2.55
N PHE A 245 -14.26 -6.32 1.68
CA PHE A 245 -12.83 -6.60 1.63
C PHE A 245 -12.33 -6.49 0.18
N TRP A 246 -11.03 -6.35 -0.01
CA TRP A 246 -10.46 -6.69 -1.30
C TRP A 246 -10.73 -8.16 -1.61
N ASP A 247 -11.07 -8.49 -2.85
CA ASP A 247 -11.41 -9.85 -3.29
C ASP A 247 -10.31 -10.86 -2.96
N PHE A 248 -9.04 -10.49 -3.14
CA PHE A 248 -7.91 -11.36 -2.79
C PHE A 248 -7.85 -11.66 -1.29
N ASN A 249 -8.11 -10.66 -0.44
CA ASN A 249 -8.18 -10.87 1.01
C ASN A 249 -9.38 -11.72 1.41
N ALA A 250 -10.54 -11.42 0.84
CA ALA A 250 -11.75 -12.19 1.11
C ALA A 250 -11.57 -13.67 0.77
N LEU A 251 -10.98 -13.97 -0.40
CA LEU A 251 -10.68 -15.34 -0.84
C LEU A 251 -9.64 -16.02 0.04
N ASN A 252 -8.55 -15.33 0.33
CA ASN A 252 -7.48 -15.86 1.18
C ASN A 252 -7.99 -16.16 2.60
N TYR A 253 -8.72 -15.25 3.21
CA TYR A 253 -9.28 -15.44 4.55
C TYR A 253 -10.35 -16.53 4.57
N ALA A 254 -11.23 -16.61 3.57
CA ALA A 254 -12.19 -17.69 3.44
C ALA A 254 -11.48 -19.07 3.38
N ASN A 255 -10.38 -19.15 2.62
CA ASN A 255 -9.57 -20.36 2.52
C ASN A 255 -8.94 -20.73 3.88
N GLN A 256 -8.25 -19.78 4.53
CA GLN A 256 -7.59 -19.99 5.83
C GLN A 256 -8.58 -20.45 6.90
N VAL A 257 -9.77 -19.81 6.95
CA VAL A 257 -10.81 -20.23 7.92
C VAL A 257 -11.32 -21.64 7.60
N SER A 258 -11.48 -22.00 6.33
CA SER A 258 -11.93 -23.34 5.93
C SER A 258 -10.93 -24.44 6.29
N GLU A 259 -9.63 -24.15 6.28
CA GLU A 259 -8.58 -25.09 6.71
C GLU A 259 -8.63 -25.37 8.22
N THR A 260 -8.92 -24.36 9.01
CA THR A 260 -8.98 -24.47 10.47
C THR A 260 -10.35 -24.91 10.98
N ASN A 261 -11.42 -24.52 10.28
CA ASN A 261 -12.82 -24.86 10.60
C ASN A 261 -13.58 -25.32 9.34
N PRO A 262 -13.57 -26.62 9.01
CA PRO A 262 -14.25 -27.16 7.83
C PRO A 262 -15.79 -26.97 7.81
N ASN A 263 -16.40 -26.49 8.90
CA ASN A 263 -17.82 -26.16 8.93
C ASN A 263 -18.09 -24.69 8.60
N ALA A 264 -17.09 -23.82 8.71
CA ALA A 264 -17.23 -22.42 8.30
C ALA A 264 -17.38 -22.35 6.77
N SER A 265 -18.32 -21.55 6.32
CA SER A 265 -18.59 -21.37 4.90
C SER A 265 -18.73 -19.89 4.61
N PHE A 266 -17.92 -19.41 3.66
CA PHE A 266 -17.95 -18.03 3.19
C PHE A 266 -18.16 -18.00 1.69
N GLU A 267 -18.98 -17.06 1.24
CA GLU A 267 -19.15 -16.73 -0.16
C GLU A 267 -18.51 -15.36 -0.42
N VAL A 268 -17.69 -15.29 -1.48
CA VAL A 268 -17.08 -14.04 -1.94
C VAL A 268 -17.73 -13.62 -3.24
N THR A 269 -18.25 -12.40 -3.28
CA THR A 269 -18.98 -11.89 -4.45
C THR A 269 -18.55 -10.45 -4.77
N VAL A 270 -18.23 -10.18 -6.04
CA VAL A 270 -17.98 -8.81 -6.51
C VAL A 270 -19.33 -8.14 -6.82
N PRO A 271 -19.61 -6.93 -6.29
CA PRO A 271 -20.90 -6.25 -6.50
C PRO A 271 -21.23 -6.02 -7.96
N LEU A 272 -22.41 -6.49 -8.40
CA LEU A 272 -22.85 -6.42 -9.79
C LEU A 272 -23.42 -5.05 -10.19
N ASP A 273 -23.71 -4.18 -9.23
CA ASP A 273 -24.26 -2.83 -9.45
C ASP A 273 -23.16 -1.76 -9.51
N GLY A 274 -21.95 -2.07 -9.10
CA GLY A 274 -20.76 -1.21 -9.21
C GLY A 274 -19.80 -1.41 -8.05
N THR A 275 -18.52 -1.32 -8.33
CA THR A 275 -17.46 -1.39 -7.32
C THR A 275 -16.17 -0.78 -7.86
N ILE A 276 -15.17 -0.67 -6.98
CA ILE A 276 -13.89 -0.05 -7.28
C ILE A 276 -12.77 -1.10 -7.35
N GLN A 277 -11.84 -0.89 -8.27
CA GLN A 277 -10.54 -1.56 -8.31
C GLN A 277 -9.48 -0.58 -7.81
N SER A 278 -8.59 -1.06 -6.99
CA SER A 278 -7.43 -0.29 -6.57
C SER A 278 -6.24 -1.22 -6.33
N GLY A 279 -5.06 -0.68 -6.51
CA GLY A 279 -3.82 -1.42 -6.36
C GLY A 279 -3.08 -1.08 -5.08
N TYR A 280 -2.00 -1.82 -4.89
CA TYR A 280 -0.96 -1.52 -3.93
C TYR A 280 0.32 -1.20 -4.68
N ALA A 281 0.91 -0.07 -4.33
CA ALA A 281 2.09 0.45 -5.00
C ALA A 281 3.34 0.17 -4.16
N THR A 282 4.35 -0.40 -4.79
CA THR A 282 5.68 -0.47 -4.19
C THR A 282 6.32 0.92 -4.20
N VAL A 283 6.85 1.35 -3.06
CA VAL A 283 7.65 2.57 -2.88
C VAL A 283 9.01 2.20 -2.32
N ILE A 284 10.09 2.54 -3.02
CA ILE A 284 11.45 2.37 -2.50
C ILE A 284 11.77 3.59 -1.65
N ASN A 285 12.17 3.37 -0.40
CA ASN A 285 12.50 4.47 0.51
C ASN A 285 13.67 5.31 -0.01
N SER A 286 13.51 6.63 -0.13
CA SER A 286 14.54 7.55 -0.63
C SER A 286 15.86 7.48 0.15
N THR A 287 15.81 7.00 1.38
CA THR A 287 16.96 6.83 2.28
C THR A 287 17.28 5.36 2.57
N SER A 288 16.76 4.43 1.73
CA SER A 288 16.96 2.99 1.90
C SER A 288 18.41 2.61 2.21
N PRO A 289 18.67 1.80 3.24
CA PRO A 289 19.99 1.21 3.47
C PRO A 289 20.43 0.24 2.38
N ASN A 290 19.49 -0.42 1.69
CA ASN A 290 19.72 -1.44 0.68
C ASN A 290 18.95 -1.14 -0.63
N PRO A 291 19.25 0.01 -1.29
CA PRO A 291 18.43 0.48 -2.41
C PRO A 291 18.43 -0.45 -3.63
N HIS A 292 19.53 -1.18 -3.86
CA HIS A 292 19.61 -2.11 -4.98
C HIS A 292 18.84 -3.40 -4.71
N ALA A 293 18.83 -3.87 -3.46
CA ALA A 293 18.02 -5.00 -3.05
C ALA A 293 16.52 -4.65 -3.12
N ALA A 294 16.11 -3.44 -2.73
CA ALA A 294 14.77 -2.94 -2.91
C ALA A 294 14.35 -2.84 -4.39
N ALA A 295 15.25 -2.34 -5.26
CA ALA A 295 15.02 -2.28 -6.70
C ALA A 295 14.89 -3.68 -7.31
N LEU A 296 15.73 -4.64 -6.90
CA LEU A 296 15.66 -6.02 -7.36
C LEU A 296 14.37 -6.70 -6.86
N ALA A 297 13.93 -6.41 -5.65
CA ALA A 297 12.64 -6.89 -5.16
C ALA A 297 11.48 -6.35 -6.01
N ARG A 298 11.46 -5.05 -6.34
CA ARG A 298 10.45 -4.47 -7.26
C ARG A 298 10.51 -5.10 -8.65
N GLU A 299 11.72 -5.36 -9.17
CA GLU A 299 11.90 -6.04 -10.46
C GLU A 299 11.27 -7.43 -10.45
N TYR A 300 11.52 -8.22 -9.39
CA TYR A 300 10.94 -9.55 -9.22
C TYR A 300 9.41 -9.50 -9.06
N ILE A 301 8.89 -8.61 -8.23
CA ILE A 301 7.44 -8.43 -8.02
C ILE A 301 6.71 -8.22 -9.35
N LEU A 302 7.31 -7.49 -10.28
CA LEU A 302 6.74 -7.19 -11.59
C LEU A 302 7.12 -8.21 -12.69
N SER A 303 7.94 -9.22 -12.39
CA SER A 303 8.23 -10.33 -13.32
C SER A 303 7.02 -11.23 -13.51
N ASP A 304 7.07 -12.14 -14.50
CA ASP A 304 6.00 -13.13 -14.69
C ASP A 304 5.88 -14.04 -13.46
N GLU A 305 7.00 -14.47 -12.89
CA GLU A 305 7.05 -15.29 -11.68
C GLU A 305 6.46 -14.56 -10.48
N GLY A 306 6.83 -13.31 -10.26
CA GLY A 306 6.32 -12.49 -9.16
C GLY A 306 4.82 -12.23 -9.29
N GLN A 307 4.35 -11.91 -10.48
CA GLN A 307 2.93 -11.70 -10.75
C GLN A 307 2.11 -13.00 -10.57
N ILE A 308 2.66 -14.15 -10.96
CA ILE A 308 2.05 -15.46 -10.70
C ILE A 308 2.00 -15.75 -9.19
N ASN A 309 3.07 -15.45 -8.45
CA ASN A 309 3.09 -15.64 -6.99
C ASN A 309 2.04 -14.79 -6.29
N LEU A 310 1.90 -13.52 -6.67
CA LEU A 310 0.82 -12.67 -6.15
C LEU A 310 -0.57 -13.22 -6.51
N ALA A 311 -0.74 -13.77 -7.73
CA ALA A 311 -2.00 -14.38 -8.16
C ALA A 311 -2.32 -15.70 -7.42
N LYS A 312 -1.33 -16.47 -6.97
CA LYS A 312 -1.54 -17.59 -6.04
C LYS A 312 -2.11 -17.12 -4.70
N GLY A 313 -1.81 -15.88 -4.30
CA GLY A 313 -2.42 -15.18 -3.16
C GLY A 313 -3.73 -14.47 -3.53
N TYR A 314 -4.34 -14.84 -4.64
CA TYR A 314 -5.60 -14.30 -5.18
C TYR A 314 -5.53 -12.85 -5.70
N ALA A 315 -4.38 -12.16 -5.60
CA ALA A 315 -4.22 -10.81 -6.12
C ALA A 315 -4.18 -10.81 -7.66
N ARG A 316 -4.70 -9.75 -8.27
CA ARG A 316 -4.70 -9.69 -9.73
C ARG A 316 -3.40 -9.07 -10.25
N PRO A 317 -2.76 -9.72 -11.25
CA PRO A 317 -1.58 -9.16 -11.90
C PRO A 317 -1.85 -7.77 -12.46
N ILE A 318 -0.90 -6.85 -12.27
CA ILE A 318 -1.00 -5.52 -12.87
C ILE A 318 -0.65 -5.53 -14.37
N ARG A 319 0.10 -6.52 -14.81
CA ARG A 319 0.50 -6.70 -16.21
C ARG A 319 -0.48 -7.63 -16.92
N ASP A 320 -1.16 -7.13 -17.95
CA ASP A 320 -2.17 -7.90 -18.72
C ASP A 320 -1.58 -9.03 -19.57
N ASN A 321 -0.27 -9.02 -19.81
CA ASN A 321 0.41 -10.01 -20.64
C ASN A 321 0.95 -11.23 -19.86
N VAL A 322 0.68 -11.33 -18.57
CA VAL A 322 1.09 -12.48 -17.75
C VAL A 322 0.14 -13.67 -17.97
N GLU A 323 0.67 -14.79 -18.43
CA GLU A 323 -0.11 -16.02 -18.61
C GLU A 323 -0.18 -16.80 -17.29
N LEU A 324 -1.32 -16.72 -16.59
CA LEU A 324 -1.53 -17.45 -15.34
C LEU A 324 -1.69 -18.96 -15.60
N PRO A 325 -1.04 -19.84 -14.81
CA PRO A 325 -1.30 -21.27 -14.81
C PRO A 325 -2.79 -21.58 -14.53
N GLN A 326 -3.29 -22.70 -15.09
CA GLN A 326 -4.71 -23.06 -14.95
C GLN A 326 -5.13 -23.22 -13.48
N GLU A 327 -4.28 -23.80 -12.66
CA GLU A 327 -4.52 -23.94 -11.23
C GLU A 327 -4.66 -22.60 -10.47
N VAL A 328 -3.99 -21.56 -10.97
CA VAL A 328 -4.13 -20.20 -10.43
C VAL A 328 -5.42 -19.54 -10.92
N GLN A 329 -5.76 -19.74 -12.21
CA GLN A 329 -7.02 -19.24 -12.75
C GLN A 329 -8.24 -19.86 -12.03
N ASP A 330 -8.17 -21.15 -11.68
CA ASP A 330 -9.25 -21.91 -11.04
C ASP A 330 -9.59 -21.44 -9.61
N ILE A 331 -8.66 -20.74 -8.93
CA ILE A 331 -8.89 -20.21 -7.58
C ILE A 331 -9.40 -18.76 -7.56
N LEU A 332 -9.31 -18.05 -8.68
CA LEU A 332 -9.79 -16.67 -8.80
C LEU A 332 -11.30 -16.65 -9.07
N LEU A 333 -11.95 -15.54 -8.69
CA LEU A 333 -13.36 -15.36 -9.03
C LEU A 333 -13.55 -15.24 -10.54
N PRO A 334 -14.71 -15.75 -11.08
CA PRO A 334 -15.00 -15.65 -12.50
C PRO A 334 -15.00 -14.20 -13.01
N GLU A 335 -14.44 -13.98 -14.21
CA GLU A 335 -14.31 -12.64 -14.78
C GLU A 335 -15.66 -11.93 -15.00
N GLU A 336 -16.73 -12.69 -15.17
CA GLU A 336 -18.08 -12.14 -15.32
C GLU A 336 -18.55 -11.32 -14.12
N GLN A 337 -17.99 -11.55 -12.93
CA GLN A 337 -18.29 -10.77 -11.74
C GLN A 337 -17.67 -9.36 -11.78
N TYR A 338 -16.64 -9.13 -12.59
CA TYR A 338 -15.87 -7.87 -12.63
C TYR A 338 -16.39 -6.85 -13.63
N VAL A 339 -17.48 -7.15 -14.33
CA VAL A 339 -18.01 -6.33 -15.44
C VAL A 339 -18.33 -4.88 -15.04
N LYS A 340 -18.62 -4.64 -13.76
CA LYS A 340 -18.91 -3.31 -13.21
C LYS A 340 -17.80 -2.77 -12.30
N ALA A 341 -16.71 -3.50 -12.14
CA ALA A 341 -15.55 -3.02 -11.44
C ALA A 341 -14.81 -1.99 -12.30
N GLN A 342 -14.37 -0.89 -11.69
CA GLN A 342 -13.64 0.17 -12.38
C GLN A 342 -12.51 0.72 -11.49
N PRO A 343 -11.37 1.11 -12.07
CA PRO A 343 -10.34 1.82 -11.33
C PRO A 343 -10.82 3.23 -10.97
N VAL A 344 -10.13 3.88 -10.04
CA VAL A 344 -10.27 5.32 -9.80
C VAL A 344 -9.93 6.05 -11.12
N SER A 345 -10.84 6.91 -11.58
CA SER A 345 -10.70 7.61 -12.85
C SER A 345 -10.10 9.02 -12.71
N ASP A 346 -10.28 9.64 -11.55
CA ASP A 346 -9.78 10.96 -11.20
C ASP A 346 -9.10 10.88 -9.81
N PHE A 347 -7.79 10.65 -9.83
CA PHE A 347 -7.01 10.49 -8.60
C PHE A 347 -6.95 11.76 -7.76
N ASP A 348 -6.87 12.94 -8.39
CA ASP A 348 -6.84 14.23 -7.67
C ASP A 348 -8.16 14.45 -6.91
N ALA A 349 -9.29 14.18 -7.59
CA ALA A 349 -10.61 14.26 -6.96
C ALA A 349 -10.79 13.23 -5.83
N TRP A 350 -10.27 12.02 -6.03
CA TRP A 350 -10.30 10.98 -5.01
C TRP A 350 -9.47 11.35 -3.78
N GLU A 351 -8.27 11.87 -3.96
CA GLU A 351 -7.39 12.30 -2.87
C GLU A 351 -8.06 13.41 -2.03
N GLU A 352 -8.64 14.44 -2.69
CA GLU A 352 -9.38 15.50 -2.01
C GLU A 352 -10.58 14.94 -1.23
N ALA A 353 -11.35 14.02 -1.83
CA ALA A 353 -12.51 13.42 -1.20
C ALA A 353 -12.13 12.52 -0.02
N ALA A 354 -11.08 11.69 -0.18
CA ALA A 354 -10.58 10.78 0.85
C ALA A 354 -10.03 11.53 2.07
N ALA A 355 -9.32 12.65 1.86
CA ALA A 355 -8.81 13.49 2.95
C ALA A 355 -9.92 14.04 3.86
N GLY A 356 -11.10 14.31 3.31
CA GLY A 356 -12.27 14.80 4.07
C GLY A 356 -13.17 13.68 4.62
N LEU A 357 -12.99 12.46 4.15
CA LEU A 357 -13.95 11.37 4.37
C LEU A 357 -14.09 10.97 5.84
N GLY A 358 -13.01 10.91 6.60
CA GLY A 358 -13.04 10.58 8.02
C GLY A 358 -13.91 11.54 8.85
N GLN A 359 -13.82 12.84 8.59
CA GLN A 359 -14.69 13.83 9.25
C GLN A 359 -16.15 13.62 8.85
N ARG A 360 -16.45 13.49 7.57
CA ARG A 360 -17.80 13.22 7.08
C ARG A 360 -18.39 11.94 7.67
N TRP A 361 -17.57 10.88 7.78
CA TRP A 361 -17.98 9.63 8.40
C TRP A 361 -18.43 9.83 9.84
N GLN A 362 -17.67 10.57 10.62
CA GLN A 362 -18.05 10.90 12.01
C GLN A 362 -19.35 11.71 12.10
N GLU A 363 -19.50 12.73 11.27
CA GLU A 363 -20.61 13.67 11.33
C GLU A 363 -21.91 13.10 10.73
N GLU A 364 -21.81 12.35 9.61
CA GLU A 364 -22.97 11.94 8.82
C GLU A 364 -23.38 10.47 9.03
N VAL A 365 -22.44 9.61 9.46
CA VAL A 365 -22.69 8.16 9.64
C VAL A 365 -22.69 7.77 11.12
N LEU A 366 -21.58 8.01 11.85
CA LEU A 366 -21.47 7.53 13.24
C LEU A 366 -22.48 8.17 14.19
N THR A 367 -22.94 9.39 13.92
CA THR A 367 -24.00 10.05 14.70
C THR A 367 -25.35 9.32 14.59
N LYS A 368 -25.53 8.43 13.62
CA LYS A 368 -26.76 7.68 13.36
C LYS A 368 -26.72 6.24 13.89
N VAL A 369 -25.59 5.80 14.41
CA VAL A 369 -25.45 4.46 15.03
C VAL A 369 -26.36 4.35 16.25
N LYS A 370 -27.13 3.26 16.31
CA LYS A 370 -28.08 2.95 17.39
C LYS A 370 -27.54 1.88 18.32
#